data_a212a2452d77656512d1a84ac72c1b1d
#
_entry.id   a212a2452d77656512d1a84ac72c1b1d
#
_cell.length_a   1.000
_cell.length_b   1.000
_cell.length_c   1.000
_cell.angle_alpha   90.00
_cell.angle_beta   90.00
_cell.angle_gamma   90.00
#
_symmetry.space_group_name_H-M   'P 1'
#
loop_
_entity.id
_entity.type
_entity.pdbx_description
1 polymer ?
#
loop_
_entity_poly.entity_id
_entity_poly.type
_entity_poly.pdbx_seq_one_letter_code
_entity_poly.pdbx_strand_id
1 'polypeptide(L)' 'MQDSNTYRQYANDCRRIAETMSAKDKAIMLEMAKVWEERAEDAERAEKIKAGRS' A
#
# COMPACT_ATOMS: atom_id res chain seq x y z
N MET A 1 12.36 9.43 -2.72
CA MET A 1 11.67 8.46 -3.56
C MET A 1 10.95 7.44 -2.69
N GLN A 2 9.70 7.14 -2.98
CA GLN A 2 8.92 6.20 -2.17
C GLN A 2 9.22 4.77 -2.63
N ASP A 3 9.43 3.89 -1.67
CA ASP A 3 9.70 2.49 -1.94
C ASP A 3 8.53 1.60 -1.51
N SER A 4 8.67 0.29 -1.72
CA SER A 4 7.60 -0.65 -1.40
C SER A 4 7.24 -0.64 0.08
N ASN A 5 8.21 -0.44 0.96
CA ASN A 5 7.95 -0.39 2.40
C ASN A 5 7.09 0.82 2.76
N THR A 6 7.33 1.96 2.13
CA THR A 6 6.54 3.16 2.36
C THR A 6 5.09 2.93 1.93
N TYR A 7 4.89 2.33 0.78
CA TYR A 7 3.53 2.03 0.29
C TYR A 7 2.81 1.04 1.20
N ARG A 8 3.50 0.04 1.70
CA ARG A 8 2.91 -0.92 2.64
C ARG A 8 2.51 -0.25 3.95
N GLN A 9 3.32 0.69 4.40
CA GLN A 9 3.00 1.45 5.59
C GLN A 9 1.74 2.29 5.40
N TYR A 10 1.59 2.91 4.24
CA TYR A 10 0.37 3.65 3.92
C TYR A 10 -0.84 2.73 3.92
N ALA A 11 -0.72 1.52 3.37
CA ALA A 11 -1.80 0.56 3.37
C ALA A 11 -2.20 0.17 4.80
N ASN A 12 -1.22 -0.09 5.65
CA ASN A 12 -1.46 -0.42 7.04
C ASN A 12 -2.13 0.72 7.79
N ASP A 13 -1.69 1.95 7.53
CA ASP A 13 -2.29 3.13 8.14
C ASP A 13 -3.74 3.28 7.72
N CYS A 14 -4.04 3.05 6.45
CA CYS A 14 -5.41 3.10 5.96
C CYS A 14 -6.29 2.06 6.67
N ARG A 15 -5.79 0.85 6.85
CA ARG A 15 -6.53 -0.18 7.55
C ARG A 15 -6.77 0.18 9.01
N ARG A 16 -5.78 0.75 9.66
CA ARG A 16 -5.89 1.18 11.05
C ARG A 16 -6.94 2.27 11.22
N ILE A 17 -6.91 3.25 10.33
CA ILE A 17 -7.90 4.33 10.33
C ILE A 17 -9.29 3.76 10.08
N ALA A 18 -9.39 2.81 9.17
CA ALA A 18 -10.67 2.20 8.82
C ALA A 18 -11.35 1.55 10.02
N GLU A 19 -10.58 1.01 10.95
CA GLU A 19 -11.14 0.36 12.14
C GLU A 19 -11.94 1.31 13.01
N THR A 20 -11.65 2.60 12.97
CA THR A 20 -12.33 3.61 13.77
C THR A 20 -13.43 4.33 13.02
N MET A 21 -13.69 3.95 11.79
CA MET A 21 -14.66 4.64 10.94
C MET A 21 -15.98 3.89 10.82
N SER A 22 -17.02 4.60 10.36
CA SER A 22 -18.30 3.96 10.05
C SER A 22 -18.12 2.98 8.89
N ALA A 23 -19.08 2.08 8.71
CA ALA A 23 -19.02 1.04 7.68
C ALA A 23 -18.78 1.63 6.29
N LYS A 24 -19.42 2.74 5.98
CA LYS A 24 -19.30 3.37 4.67
C LYS A 24 -17.90 3.91 4.45
N ASP A 25 -17.38 4.66 5.40
CA ASP A 25 -16.02 5.23 5.30
C ASP A 25 -14.96 4.14 5.38
N LYS A 26 -15.23 3.13 6.18
CA LYS A 26 -14.33 1.99 6.29
C LYS A 26 -14.12 1.32 4.93
N ALA A 27 -15.19 1.13 4.16
CA ALA A 27 -15.07 0.53 2.84
C ALA A 27 -14.17 1.35 1.92
N ILE A 28 -14.29 2.68 1.96
CA ILE A 28 -13.47 3.56 1.16
C ILE A 28 -11.99 3.44 1.56
N MET A 29 -11.71 3.44 2.86
CA MET A 29 -10.34 3.34 3.34
C MET A 29 -9.72 1.99 3.01
N LEU A 30 -10.50 0.91 3.06
CA LEU A 30 -10.00 -0.41 2.70
C LEU A 30 -9.67 -0.50 1.22
N GLU A 31 -10.43 0.18 0.36
CA GLU A 31 -10.10 0.26 -1.05
C GLU A 31 -8.81 1.02 -1.28
N MET A 32 -8.60 2.11 -0.55
CA MET A 32 -7.35 2.86 -0.64
C MET A 32 -6.16 2.00 -0.20
N ALA A 33 -6.33 1.24 0.87
CA ALA A 33 -5.30 0.33 1.34
C ALA A 33 -4.93 -0.68 0.26
N LYS A 34 -5.92 -1.17 -0.45
CA LYS A 34 -5.69 -2.13 -1.53
C LYS A 34 -4.87 -1.50 -2.67
N VAL A 35 -5.17 -0.26 -3.02
CA VAL A 35 -4.41 0.46 -4.05
C VAL A 35 -2.96 0.63 -3.61
N TRP A 36 -2.73 0.99 -2.36
CA TRP A 36 -1.37 1.13 -1.84
C TRP A 36 -0.62 -0.19 -1.85
N GLU A 37 -1.31 -1.30 -1.56
CA GLU A 37 -0.68 -2.61 -1.64
C GLU A 37 -0.28 -2.97 -3.06
N GLU A 38 -1.12 -2.65 -4.03
CA GLU A 38 -0.79 -2.88 -5.43
C GLU A 38 0.43 -2.07 -5.85
N ARG A 39 0.50 -0.82 -5.41
CA ARG A 39 1.66 0.02 -5.68
C ARG A 39 2.92 -0.54 -5.02
N ALA A 40 2.76 -1.09 -3.81
CA ALA A 40 3.89 -1.72 -3.11
C ALA A 40 4.41 -2.93 -3.90
N GLU A 41 3.52 -3.73 -4.43
CA GLU A 41 3.89 -4.89 -5.23
C GLU A 41 4.61 -4.46 -6.51
N ASP A 42 4.11 -3.43 -7.18
CA ASP A 42 4.74 -2.91 -8.38
C ASP A 42 6.13 -2.35 -8.08
N ALA A 43 6.26 -1.61 -6.99
CA ALA A 43 7.55 -1.05 -6.59
C ALA A 43 8.53 -2.16 -6.24
N GLU A 44 8.07 -3.18 -5.53
CA GLU A 44 8.91 -4.32 -5.17
C GLU A 44 9.38 -5.07 -6.41
N ARG A 45 8.49 -5.23 -7.38
CA ARG A 45 8.84 -5.88 -8.63
C ARG A 45 9.88 -5.08 -9.40
N ALA A 46 9.73 -3.77 -9.43
CA ALA A 46 10.71 -2.89 -10.08
C ALA A 46 12.05 -2.93 -9.37
N GLU A 47 12.05 -2.98 -8.05
CA GLU A 47 13.27 -3.08 -7.25
C GLU A 47 14.02 -4.38 -7.57
N LYS A 48 13.30 -5.48 -7.70
CA LYS A 48 13.89 -6.78 -8.03
C LYS A 48 14.50 -6.79 -9.43
N ILE A 49 13.81 -6.23 -10.39
CA ILE A 49 14.30 -6.16 -11.76
C ILE A 49 15.57 -5.33 -11.80
N LYS A 50 15.59 -4.20 -11.10
CA LYS A 50 16.74 -3.33 -11.05
C LYS A 50 17.93 -4.01 -10.40
N ALA A 51 17.70 -4.72 -9.31
CA ALA A 51 18.75 -5.46 -8.63
C ALA A 51 19.28 -6.60 -9.49
N GLY A 52 18.41 -7.26 -10.23
CA GLY A 52 18.79 -8.38 -11.09
C GLY A 52 19.62 -7.97 -12.29
N ARG A 53 19.52 -6.70 -12.69
CA ARG A 53 20.27 -6.21 -13.86
C ARG A 53 21.66 -5.72 -13.52
N SER A 54 21.90 -5.39 -12.29
CA SER A 54 23.22 -4.96 -11.88
C SER A 54 24.15 -6.14 -11.62
#